data_e1bf4ad0f44aa280ac4082144f1eee06
#
_entry.id   e1bf4ad0f44aa280ac4082144f1eee06
#
_cell.length_a   1.000
_cell.length_b   1.000
_cell.length_c   1.000
_cell.angle_alpha   90.00
_cell.angle_beta   90.00
_cell.angle_gamma   90.00
#
_symmetry.space_group_name_H-M   'P 1'
#
loop_
_entity.id
_entity.type
_entity.pdbx_description
1 polymer ?
#
loop_
_entity_poly.entity_id
_entity_poly.type
_entity_poly.pdbx_seq_one_letter_code
_entity_poly.pdbx_strand_id
1 'polypeptide(L)'
;MKIAVLPGDGIGVEIVAEALKVLHCLDLRMELEEALVGGVAYAAHGHPLPEATLALAKSADAVLFGAVGDWKYDKLERHLRPEQAILGLRKNLGLFANFRPAICYEELTHASTLKPEIVAGLDLLIIRELTGDIYFGQPRGRRISPDGAFAGAPEAFDTMRYSRPEIERIAHVAFQAARKRSRKVLSVDKANVLETFQFWRDVVTEVHAQYPDVELEHMYVDNAAMQLVKAPKRLDVIVTGNMFGDILSDEAAMLTGSIGMLPSASLNDKNQGLYEPSHGSAPDIAGQGIANPLATILSAAMMLRFSLNQEAAAQRIEAAVKSVLKQGLRTADIHSAGTTRVSTKEMGDAVVAHLKAQG
;
A
#
# COMPACT_ATOMS: atom_id res chain seq x y z
N MET A 1 12.95 -9.12 -17.46
CA MET A 1 12.28 -8.18 -16.55
C MET A 1 13.28 -7.84 -15.46
N LYS A 2 13.61 -6.55 -15.31
CA LYS A 2 14.54 -6.09 -14.27
C LYS A 2 13.76 -5.59 -13.07
N ILE A 3 14.10 -6.08 -11.88
CA ILE A 3 13.42 -5.74 -10.63
C ILE A 3 14.46 -5.21 -9.64
N ALA A 4 14.27 -3.99 -9.17
CA ALA A 4 15.04 -3.46 -8.06
C ALA A 4 14.46 -4.02 -6.75
N VAL A 5 15.30 -4.69 -5.96
CA VAL A 5 14.91 -5.28 -4.68
C VAL A 5 15.50 -4.42 -3.56
N LEU A 6 14.62 -3.83 -2.75
CA LEU A 6 14.98 -2.88 -1.71
C LEU A 6 14.42 -3.36 -0.35
N PRO A 7 15.10 -4.30 0.35
CA PRO A 7 14.59 -4.89 1.59
C PRO A 7 14.38 -3.87 2.71
N GLY A 8 15.28 -2.89 2.85
CA GLY A 8 15.21 -1.84 3.84
C GLY A 8 15.56 -2.29 5.26
N ASP A 9 14.72 -1.90 6.23
CA ASP A 9 14.98 -2.01 7.66
C ASP A 9 14.10 -3.08 8.33
N GLY A 10 14.47 -3.46 9.54
CA GLY A 10 13.65 -4.29 10.42
C GLY A 10 13.25 -5.62 9.80
N ILE A 11 11.95 -5.95 9.87
CA ILE A 11 11.41 -7.18 9.28
C ILE A 11 11.46 -7.17 7.75
N GLY A 12 11.72 -6.03 7.09
CA GLY A 12 11.80 -5.92 5.63
C GLY A 12 12.75 -6.94 5.01
N VAL A 13 13.90 -7.17 5.65
CA VAL A 13 14.90 -8.16 5.20
C VAL A 13 14.32 -9.58 5.21
N GLU A 14 13.61 -9.95 6.27
CA GLU A 14 13.05 -11.30 6.43
C GLU A 14 11.92 -11.58 5.44
N ILE A 15 10.98 -10.64 5.31
CA ILE A 15 9.79 -10.82 4.47
C ILE A 15 10.11 -10.74 2.98
N VAL A 16 11.08 -9.91 2.58
CA VAL A 16 11.54 -9.82 1.18
C VAL A 16 12.28 -11.11 0.79
N ALA A 17 13.09 -11.67 1.68
CA ALA A 17 13.75 -12.96 1.43
C ALA A 17 12.73 -14.06 1.09
N GLU A 18 11.58 -14.11 1.78
CA GLU A 18 10.53 -15.09 1.49
C GLU A 18 9.82 -14.80 0.14
N ALA A 19 9.57 -13.53 -0.19
CA ALA A 19 9.02 -13.15 -1.49
C ALA A 19 9.98 -13.50 -2.64
N LEU A 20 11.28 -13.33 -2.46
CA LEU A 20 12.29 -13.73 -3.46
C LEU A 20 12.30 -15.24 -3.70
N LYS A 21 12.17 -16.08 -2.67
CA LYS A 21 12.01 -17.54 -2.84
C LYS A 21 10.82 -17.88 -3.72
N VAL A 22 9.69 -17.20 -3.50
CA VAL A 22 8.47 -17.38 -4.28
C VAL A 22 8.70 -16.98 -5.74
N LEU A 23 9.32 -15.82 -6.00
CA LEU A 23 9.65 -15.37 -7.35
C LEU A 23 10.61 -16.33 -8.07
N HIS A 24 11.61 -16.87 -7.39
CA HIS A 24 12.55 -17.84 -7.96
C HIS A 24 11.90 -19.19 -8.34
N CYS A 25 10.73 -19.51 -7.79
CA CYS A 25 9.98 -20.73 -8.16
C CYS A 25 9.14 -20.58 -9.43
N LEU A 26 9.04 -19.36 -9.96
CA LEU A 26 8.33 -19.10 -11.20
C LEU A 26 9.27 -19.29 -12.40
N ASP A 27 8.78 -19.91 -13.46
CA ASP A 27 9.55 -20.05 -14.71
C ASP A 27 9.51 -18.73 -15.51
N LEU A 28 10.11 -17.69 -14.92
CA LEU A 28 10.17 -16.33 -15.49
C LEU A 28 11.63 -15.85 -15.53
N ARG A 29 12.00 -15.21 -16.64
CA ARG A 29 13.32 -14.56 -16.74
C ARG A 29 13.29 -13.22 -16.02
N MET A 30 13.75 -13.22 -14.77
CA MET A 30 13.84 -12.03 -13.92
C MET A 30 15.30 -11.75 -13.54
N GLU A 31 15.70 -10.51 -13.68
CA GLU A 31 16.96 -9.97 -13.14
C GLU A 31 16.61 -9.23 -11.85
N LEU A 32 17.02 -9.79 -10.73
CA LEU A 32 16.77 -9.26 -9.39
C LEU A 32 18.05 -8.60 -8.89
N GLU A 33 18.03 -7.27 -8.75
CA GLU A 33 19.20 -6.51 -8.29
C GLU A 33 18.88 -5.84 -6.96
N GLU A 34 19.67 -6.15 -5.92
CA GLU A 34 19.44 -5.65 -4.56
C GLU A 34 20.24 -4.37 -4.30
N ALA A 35 19.64 -3.41 -3.58
CA ALA A 35 20.31 -2.22 -3.12
C ALA A 35 19.83 -1.81 -1.72
N LEU A 36 20.70 -1.07 -0.99
CA LEU A 36 20.41 -0.55 0.33
C LEU A 36 19.43 0.65 0.26
N VAL A 37 18.48 0.69 1.20
CA VAL A 37 17.50 1.76 1.34
C VAL A 37 17.13 1.92 2.83
N GLY A 38 16.70 3.13 3.23
CA GLY A 38 16.26 3.38 4.59
C GLY A 38 17.39 3.58 5.59
N GLY A 39 17.22 3.12 6.81
CA GLY A 39 18.18 3.28 7.91
C GLY A 39 19.48 2.53 7.69
N VAL A 40 19.42 1.34 7.06
CA VAL A 40 20.64 0.58 6.70
C VAL A 40 21.45 1.33 5.65
N ALA A 41 20.80 2.00 4.70
CA ALA A 41 21.49 2.84 3.72
C ALA A 41 22.09 4.09 4.37
N TYR A 42 21.35 4.72 5.28
CA TYR A 42 21.86 5.84 6.06
C TYR A 42 23.12 5.45 6.87
N ALA A 43 23.08 4.32 7.54
CA ALA A 43 24.24 3.80 8.30
C ALA A 43 25.47 3.57 7.41
N ALA A 44 25.28 3.10 6.18
CA ALA A 44 26.37 2.80 5.26
C ALA A 44 26.88 4.01 4.48
N HIS A 45 26.01 4.95 4.13
CA HIS A 45 26.26 6.01 3.14
C HIS A 45 25.92 7.42 3.63
N GLY A 46 25.36 7.60 4.84
CA GLY A 46 24.92 8.89 5.37
C GLY A 46 23.63 9.44 4.75
N HIS A 47 22.96 8.69 3.90
CA HIS A 47 21.70 9.09 3.24
C HIS A 47 20.74 7.91 3.09
N PRO A 48 19.42 8.07 3.42
CA PRO A 48 18.47 6.94 3.38
C PRO A 48 18.12 6.44 1.97
N LEU A 49 18.36 7.26 0.93
CA LEU A 49 18.19 6.89 -0.48
C LEU A 49 19.45 7.28 -1.26
N PRO A 50 20.47 6.41 -1.34
CA PRO A 50 21.67 6.66 -2.14
C PRO A 50 21.35 6.86 -3.61
N GLU A 51 22.17 7.65 -4.32
CA GLU A 51 21.98 7.91 -5.76
C GLU A 51 22.01 6.61 -6.59
N ALA A 52 22.88 5.65 -6.23
CA ALA A 52 22.95 4.35 -6.89
C ALA A 52 21.65 3.57 -6.74
N THR A 53 21.04 3.55 -5.54
CA THR A 53 19.74 2.92 -5.30
C THR A 53 18.63 3.59 -6.12
N LEU A 54 18.62 4.91 -6.17
CA LEU A 54 17.64 5.65 -6.97
C LEU A 54 17.83 5.39 -8.48
N ALA A 55 19.09 5.32 -8.96
CA ALA A 55 19.39 5.02 -10.35
C ALA A 55 18.94 3.59 -10.72
N LEU A 56 19.18 2.61 -9.84
CA LEU A 56 18.66 1.25 -10.00
C LEU A 56 17.14 1.25 -10.10
N ALA A 57 16.44 1.87 -9.15
CA ALA A 57 14.99 1.94 -9.15
C ALA A 57 14.41 2.58 -10.42
N LYS A 58 15.06 3.64 -10.94
CA LYS A 58 14.66 4.29 -12.21
C LYS A 58 14.88 3.40 -13.44
N SER A 59 15.89 2.54 -13.43
CA SER A 59 16.22 1.66 -14.56
C SER A 59 15.46 0.34 -14.56
N ALA A 60 14.82 -0.02 -13.45
CA ALA A 60 14.08 -1.26 -13.29
C ALA A 60 12.65 -1.14 -13.86
N ASP A 61 12.09 -2.28 -14.28
CA ASP A 61 10.67 -2.38 -14.70
C ASP A 61 9.74 -2.23 -13.49
N ALA A 62 10.19 -2.66 -12.30
CA ALA A 62 9.47 -2.56 -11.04
C ALA A 62 10.43 -2.54 -9.84
N VAL A 63 9.92 -2.07 -8.70
CA VAL A 63 10.61 -2.07 -7.42
C VAL A 63 9.86 -2.94 -6.43
N LEU A 64 10.50 -3.97 -5.90
CA LEU A 64 10.03 -4.74 -4.74
C LEU A 64 10.68 -4.14 -3.50
N PHE A 65 9.86 -3.60 -2.63
CA PHE A 65 10.27 -2.86 -1.45
C PHE A 65 9.83 -3.59 -0.18
N GLY A 66 10.69 -3.66 0.83
CA GLY A 66 10.34 -4.23 2.13
C GLY A 66 9.71 -3.18 3.05
N ALA A 67 10.50 -2.63 3.95
CA ALA A 67 10.04 -1.61 4.88
C ALA A 67 11.21 -0.69 5.30
N VAL A 68 10.89 0.51 5.79
CA VAL A 68 11.91 1.44 6.33
C VAL A 68 11.44 2.03 7.65
N GLY A 69 12.41 2.39 8.49
CA GLY A 69 12.17 3.00 9.79
C GLY A 69 12.79 2.20 10.94
N ASP A 70 13.34 2.92 11.92
CA ASP A 70 13.81 2.35 13.18
C ASP A 70 13.92 3.52 14.19
N TRP A 71 13.43 3.32 15.41
CA TRP A 71 13.42 4.33 16.50
C TRP A 71 14.78 4.99 16.74
N LYS A 72 15.88 4.28 16.48
CA LYS A 72 17.23 4.82 16.63
C LYS A 72 17.49 6.03 15.73
N TYR A 73 16.70 6.22 14.68
CA TYR A 73 16.82 7.33 13.73
C TYR A 73 15.83 8.47 13.97
N ASP A 74 14.95 8.40 14.97
CA ASP A 74 13.93 9.43 15.25
C ASP A 74 14.51 10.81 15.57
N LYS A 75 15.75 10.84 16.09
CA LYS A 75 16.46 12.09 16.44
C LYS A 75 17.19 12.73 15.26
N LEU A 76 17.24 12.05 14.10
CA LEU A 76 17.85 12.63 12.91
C LEU A 76 17.03 13.80 12.38
N GLU A 77 17.72 14.69 11.67
CA GLU A 77 17.05 15.73 10.89
C GLU A 77 16.06 15.07 9.91
N ARG A 78 14.91 15.71 9.69
CA ARG A 78 13.79 15.11 8.95
C ARG A 78 14.20 14.55 7.59
N HIS A 79 15.10 15.24 6.86
CA HIS A 79 15.52 14.84 5.52
C HIS A 79 16.46 13.61 5.49
N LEU A 80 17.00 13.21 6.65
CA LEU A 80 17.88 12.03 6.81
C LEU A 80 17.17 10.82 7.43
N ARG A 81 15.90 10.96 7.81
CA ARG A 81 15.14 9.84 8.38
C ARG A 81 14.85 8.78 7.34
N PRO A 82 14.83 7.49 7.72
CA PRO A 82 14.60 6.36 6.79
C PRO A 82 13.36 6.52 5.90
N GLU A 83 12.27 7.09 6.42
CA GLU A 83 11.00 7.28 5.71
C GLU A 83 11.13 8.23 4.51
N GLN A 84 12.17 9.07 4.48
CA GLN A 84 12.45 9.93 3.32
C GLN A 84 12.85 9.11 2.07
N ALA A 85 13.30 7.88 2.25
CA ALA A 85 13.61 7.00 1.13
C ALA A 85 12.37 6.66 0.31
N ILE A 86 11.30 6.21 0.95
CA ILE A 86 10.06 5.86 0.22
C ILE A 86 9.40 7.11 -0.40
N LEU A 87 9.41 8.24 0.30
CA LEU A 87 8.91 9.50 -0.25
C LEU A 87 9.73 9.96 -1.45
N GLY A 88 11.06 9.81 -1.39
CA GLY A 88 11.97 10.09 -2.48
C GLY A 88 11.74 9.18 -3.69
N LEU A 89 11.55 7.88 -3.49
CA LEU A 89 11.23 6.93 -4.55
C LEU A 89 9.90 7.28 -5.22
N ARG A 90 8.83 7.49 -4.45
CA ARG A 90 7.50 7.86 -4.98
C ARG A 90 7.58 9.12 -5.84
N LYS A 91 8.27 10.15 -5.36
CA LYS A 91 8.46 11.41 -6.10
C LYS A 91 9.26 11.22 -7.38
N ASN A 92 10.42 10.56 -7.30
CA ASN A 92 11.34 10.43 -8.44
C ASN A 92 10.85 9.46 -9.53
N LEU A 93 10.05 8.47 -9.17
CA LEU A 93 9.42 7.54 -10.12
C LEU A 93 8.05 8.03 -10.60
N GLY A 94 7.55 9.16 -10.09
CA GLY A 94 6.26 9.72 -10.46
C GLY A 94 5.07 8.85 -10.05
N LEU A 95 5.20 8.11 -8.94
CA LEU A 95 4.16 7.21 -8.45
C LEU A 95 3.02 8.02 -7.83
N PHE A 96 1.86 8.02 -8.47
CA PHE A 96 0.71 8.82 -8.02
C PHE A 96 -0.48 7.99 -7.58
N ALA A 97 -0.64 6.76 -8.08
CA ALA A 97 -1.77 5.90 -7.77
C ALA A 97 -1.36 4.77 -6.82
N ASN A 98 -1.84 4.80 -5.60
CA ASN A 98 -1.59 3.76 -4.62
C ASN A 98 -2.81 2.84 -4.50
N PHE A 99 -2.61 1.56 -4.80
CA PHE A 99 -3.60 0.50 -4.73
C PHE A 99 -3.45 -0.22 -3.39
N ARG A 100 -4.49 -0.19 -2.59
CA ARG A 100 -4.61 -0.80 -1.26
C ARG A 100 -5.78 -1.78 -1.23
N PRO A 101 -5.61 -3.04 -1.69
CA PRO A 101 -6.66 -4.04 -1.57
C PRO A 101 -6.83 -4.48 -0.12
N ALA A 102 -8.08 -4.62 0.32
CA ALA A 102 -8.45 -5.20 1.60
C ALA A 102 -9.36 -6.40 1.36
N ILE A 103 -8.75 -7.59 1.37
CA ILE A 103 -9.42 -8.86 1.11
C ILE A 103 -9.46 -9.66 2.42
N CYS A 104 -10.66 -10.03 2.86
CA CYS A 104 -10.83 -10.92 4.01
C CYS A 104 -10.95 -12.36 3.52
N TYR A 105 -9.93 -13.16 3.75
CA TYR A 105 -9.94 -14.59 3.46
C TYR A 105 -10.93 -15.30 4.39
N GLU A 106 -11.68 -16.28 3.87
CA GLU A 106 -12.64 -17.06 4.65
C GLU A 106 -12.00 -17.70 5.88
N GLU A 107 -10.75 -18.14 5.71
CA GLU A 107 -9.92 -18.77 6.73
C GLU A 107 -9.47 -17.82 7.84
N LEU A 108 -9.61 -16.50 7.65
CA LEU A 108 -9.17 -15.46 8.58
C LEU A 108 -10.31 -14.60 9.13
N THR A 109 -11.56 -14.93 8.84
CA THR A 109 -12.73 -14.13 9.28
C THR A 109 -12.79 -13.96 10.82
N HIS A 110 -12.31 -14.96 11.55
CA HIS A 110 -12.23 -14.94 13.02
C HIS A 110 -11.08 -14.08 13.58
N ALA A 111 -10.10 -13.72 12.75
CA ALA A 111 -9.01 -12.83 13.12
C ALA A 111 -9.43 -11.35 13.07
N SER A 112 -10.50 -11.02 12.36
CA SER A 112 -11.09 -9.68 12.35
C SER A 112 -11.68 -9.33 13.71
N THR A 113 -11.62 -8.05 14.06
CA THR A 113 -12.29 -7.52 15.26
C THR A 113 -13.81 -7.38 15.06
N LEU A 114 -14.28 -7.44 13.81
CA LEU A 114 -15.70 -7.41 13.48
C LEU A 114 -16.27 -8.83 13.41
N LYS A 115 -17.60 -8.90 13.47
CA LYS A 115 -18.31 -10.18 13.35
C LYS A 115 -18.05 -10.81 11.97
N PRO A 116 -17.87 -12.14 11.90
CA PRO A 116 -17.56 -12.84 10.64
C PRO A 116 -18.55 -12.52 9.50
N GLU A 117 -19.85 -12.39 9.79
CA GLU A 117 -20.87 -12.07 8.78
C GLU A 117 -20.71 -10.69 8.13
N ILE A 118 -19.98 -9.77 8.77
CA ILE A 118 -19.68 -8.44 8.23
C ILE A 118 -18.51 -8.51 7.26
N VAL A 119 -17.48 -9.30 7.59
CA VAL A 119 -16.20 -9.32 6.84
C VAL A 119 -16.04 -10.50 5.88
N ALA A 120 -16.79 -11.59 6.07
CA ALA A 120 -16.69 -12.76 5.20
C ALA A 120 -16.98 -12.40 3.73
N GLY A 121 -16.02 -12.70 2.84
CA GLY A 121 -16.09 -12.37 1.43
C GLY A 121 -15.87 -10.87 1.12
N LEU A 122 -15.30 -10.10 2.03
CA LEU A 122 -14.87 -8.73 1.76
C LEU A 122 -13.77 -8.75 0.69
N ASP A 123 -13.97 -7.95 -0.35
CA ASP A 123 -12.99 -7.65 -1.39
C ASP A 123 -13.15 -6.17 -1.78
N LEU A 124 -12.36 -5.31 -1.18
CA LEU A 124 -12.39 -3.86 -1.32
C LEU A 124 -11.05 -3.37 -1.88
N LEU A 125 -11.09 -2.40 -2.77
CA LEU A 125 -9.89 -1.73 -3.30
C LEU A 125 -9.95 -0.24 -3.01
N ILE A 126 -9.00 0.27 -2.23
CA ILE A 126 -8.82 1.71 -2.04
C ILE A 126 -7.73 2.20 -3.00
N ILE A 127 -8.04 3.22 -3.79
CA ILE A 127 -7.13 3.92 -4.68
C ILE A 127 -6.89 5.30 -4.11
N ARG A 128 -5.68 5.47 -3.56
CA ARG A 128 -5.20 6.69 -2.91
C ARG A 128 -4.34 7.49 -3.88
N GLU A 129 -4.63 8.78 -4.05
CA GLU A 129 -3.71 9.69 -4.72
C GLU A 129 -2.52 9.98 -3.80
N LEU A 130 -1.27 9.91 -4.31
CA LEU A 130 -0.06 9.96 -3.47
C LEU A 130 0.73 11.27 -3.55
N THR A 131 0.44 12.16 -4.49
CA THR A 131 1.37 13.26 -4.83
C THR A 131 0.88 14.63 -4.43
N GLY A 132 -0.39 14.77 -4.11
CA GLY A 132 -1.03 16.01 -3.67
C GLY A 132 -1.37 16.04 -2.18
N ASP A 133 -2.43 16.78 -1.89
CA ASP A 133 -3.02 16.96 -0.56
C ASP A 133 -2.13 17.78 0.39
N ILE A 134 -2.47 17.72 1.67
CA ILE A 134 -1.76 18.39 2.77
C ILE A 134 -0.34 17.85 2.98
N TYR A 135 -0.04 16.64 2.50
CA TYR A 135 1.26 16.00 2.66
C TYR A 135 2.37 16.72 1.86
N PHE A 136 2.04 17.31 0.73
CA PHE A 136 2.99 17.95 -0.17
C PHE A 136 2.67 19.41 -0.49
N GLY A 137 1.54 19.92 -0.04
CA GLY A 137 1.11 21.29 -0.30
C GLY A 137 2.07 22.34 0.28
N GLN A 138 2.20 23.44 -0.44
CA GLN A 138 2.99 24.60 -0.06
C GLN A 138 2.13 25.88 -0.14
N PRO A 139 2.35 26.90 0.72
CA PRO A 139 3.36 26.97 1.79
C PRO A 139 3.00 26.13 3.01
N ARG A 140 4.00 25.74 3.80
CA ARG A 140 3.84 25.05 5.08
C ARG A 140 4.94 25.45 6.04
N GLY A 141 4.70 25.40 7.33
CA GLY A 141 5.72 25.74 8.30
C GLY A 141 5.22 26.19 9.66
N ARG A 142 6.11 26.88 10.35
CA ARG A 142 5.85 27.54 11.63
C ARG A 142 6.19 29.02 11.51
N ARG A 143 5.37 29.90 12.08
CA ARG A 143 5.61 31.34 12.12
C ARG A 143 4.94 31.98 13.34
N ILE A 144 5.14 33.27 13.49
CA ILE A 144 4.28 34.08 14.37
C ILE A 144 3.04 34.45 13.57
N SER A 145 1.85 34.22 14.13
CA SER A 145 0.59 34.58 13.50
C SER A 145 0.52 36.05 13.19
N PRO A 146 0.33 36.45 11.91
CA PRO A 146 0.36 37.87 11.52
C PRO A 146 -0.94 38.61 11.87
N ASP A 147 -2.05 37.88 12.03
CA ASP A 147 -3.40 38.45 12.15
C ASP A 147 -4.36 37.53 12.92
N GLY A 148 -5.64 37.99 13.03
CA GLY A 148 -6.72 37.23 13.67
C GLY A 148 -6.69 37.30 15.21
N ALA A 149 -7.53 36.46 15.83
CA ALA A 149 -7.74 36.44 17.28
C ALA A 149 -6.48 36.06 18.08
N PHE A 150 -5.49 35.43 17.46
CA PHE A 150 -4.24 34.98 18.06
C PHE A 150 -3.00 35.62 17.43
N ALA A 151 -3.15 36.83 16.86
CA ALA A 151 -2.03 37.61 16.33
C ALA A 151 -0.90 37.74 17.36
N GLY A 152 0.35 37.49 16.94
CA GLY A 152 1.52 37.48 17.80
C GLY A 152 1.82 36.16 18.49
N ALA A 153 0.93 35.13 18.40
CA ALA A 153 1.18 33.79 18.93
C ALA A 153 1.94 32.91 17.93
N PRO A 154 2.76 31.94 18.38
CA PRO A 154 3.30 30.90 17.50
C PRO A 154 2.20 30.04 16.88
N GLU A 155 2.28 29.82 15.56
CA GLU A 155 1.39 28.94 14.84
C GLU A 155 2.14 27.99 13.90
N ALA A 156 1.51 26.87 13.55
CA ALA A 156 1.96 25.95 12.51
C ALA A 156 0.83 25.77 11.50
N PHE A 157 1.18 25.64 10.23
CA PHE A 157 0.23 25.48 9.15
C PHE A 157 0.75 24.55 8.05
N ASP A 158 -0.18 23.85 7.40
CA ASP A 158 0.02 23.08 6.18
C ASP A 158 -1.05 23.46 5.16
N THR A 159 -0.71 23.39 3.88
CA THR A 159 -1.62 23.72 2.78
C THR A 159 -2.15 22.44 2.14
N MET A 160 -3.45 22.26 2.13
CA MET A 160 -4.13 21.23 1.34
C MET A 160 -4.32 21.73 -0.09
N ARG A 161 -3.87 20.95 -1.09
CA ARG A 161 -3.92 21.37 -2.48
C ARG A 161 -4.04 20.19 -3.43
N TYR A 162 -4.93 20.32 -4.42
CA TYR A 162 -5.03 19.48 -5.61
C TYR A 162 -5.20 20.32 -6.86
N SER A 163 -4.51 19.95 -7.94
CA SER A 163 -4.73 20.46 -9.27
C SER A 163 -5.64 19.52 -10.07
N ARG A 164 -6.30 20.05 -11.11
CA ARG A 164 -7.16 19.26 -12.00
C ARG A 164 -6.46 18.02 -12.58
N PRO A 165 -5.25 18.09 -13.16
CA PRO A 165 -4.59 16.90 -13.71
C PRO A 165 -4.31 15.80 -12.68
N GLU A 166 -4.05 16.16 -11.42
CA GLU A 166 -3.85 15.17 -10.34
C GLU A 166 -5.14 14.41 -10.06
N ILE A 167 -6.27 15.09 -10.03
CA ILE A 167 -7.58 14.47 -9.78
C ILE A 167 -8.02 13.66 -11.01
N GLU A 168 -7.88 14.20 -12.22
CA GLU A 168 -8.27 13.51 -13.46
C GLU A 168 -7.55 12.17 -13.60
N ARG A 169 -6.21 12.14 -13.45
CA ARG A 169 -5.44 10.91 -13.62
C ARG A 169 -5.82 9.82 -12.61
N ILE A 170 -6.08 10.17 -11.34
CA ILE A 170 -6.45 9.17 -10.34
C ILE A 170 -7.90 8.71 -10.52
N ALA A 171 -8.80 9.58 -10.96
CA ALA A 171 -10.17 9.22 -11.31
C ALA A 171 -10.21 8.21 -12.47
N HIS A 172 -9.43 8.43 -13.53
CA HIS A 172 -9.31 7.47 -14.62
C HIS A 172 -8.81 6.11 -14.14
N VAL A 173 -7.82 6.07 -13.25
CA VAL A 173 -7.32 4.83 -12.66
C VAL A 173 -8.43 4.11 -11.90
N ALA A 174 -9.22 4.82 -11.11
CA ALA A 174 -10.31 4.23 -10.33
C ALA A 174 -11.42 3.66 -11.21
N PHE A 175 -11.87 4.40 -12.23
CA PHE A 175 -12.89 3.91 -13.15
C PHE A 175 -12.42 2.71 -13.98
N GLN A 176 -11.15 2.71 -14.42
CA GLN A 176 -10.56 1.55 -15.12
C GLN A 176 -10.43 0.33 -14.21
N ALA A 177 -10.06 0.51 -12.95
CA ALA A 177 -10.03 -0.57 -11.97
C ALA A 177 -11.45 -1.13 -11.73
N ALA A 178 -12.44 -0.25 -11.57
CA ALA A 178 -13.83 -0.66 -11.36
C ALA A 178 -14.42 -1.48 -12.53
N ARG A 179 -14.05 -1.18 -13.79
CA ARG A 179 -14.45 -1.97 -14.96
C ARG A 179 -14.00 -3.42 -14.90
N LYS A 180 -12.90 -3.71 -14.19
CA LYS A 180 -12.39 -5.08 -13.96
C LYS A 180 -13.00 -5.74 -12.72
N ARG A 181 -13.89 -5.06 -12.01
CA ARG A 181 -14.55 -5.48 -10.77
C ARG A 181 -16.07 -5.33 -10.91
N SER A 182 -16.77 -4.92 -9.85
CA SER A 182 -18.24 -4.81 -9.87
C SER A 182 -18.78 -3.54 -10.53
N ARG A 183 -17.92 -2.72 -11.15
CA ARG A 183 -18.27 -1.46 -11.84
C ARG A 183 -18.88 -0.41 -10.92
N LYS A 184 -18.36 -0.31 -9.71
CA LYS A 184 -18.76 0.68 -8.72
C LYS A 184 -17.56 1.47 -8.21
N VAL A 185 -17.68 2.79 -8.21
CA VAL A 185 -16.68 3.70 -7.64
C VAL A 185 -17.36 4.55 -6.57
N LEU A 186 -16.78 4.56 -5.38
CA LEU A 186 -17.08 5.50 -4.32
C LEU A 186 -15.98 6.55 -4.28
N SER A 187 -16.31 7.79 -4.65
CA SER A 187 -15.42 8.94 -4.47
C SER A 187 -15.60 9.51 -3.06
N VAL A 188 -14.53 9.46 -2.27
CA VAL A 188 -14.57 9.92 -0.87
C VAL A 188 -13.88 11.27 -0.76
N ASP A 189 -14.58 12.23 -0.13
CA ASP A 189 -14.17 13.62 -0.03
C ASP A 189 -14.67 14.29 1.27
N LYS A 190 -14.41 15.59 1.43
CA LYS A 190 -14.98 16.46 2.47
C LYS A 190 -15.53 17.75 1.84
N ALA A 191 -16.26 17.62 0.73
CA ALA A 191 -16.74 18.71 -0.10
C ALA A 191 -17.66 19.71 0.64
N ASN A 192 -18.32 19.28 1.70
CA ASN A 192 -19.17 20.16 2.51
C ASN A 192 -18.41 21.19 3.36
N VAL A 193 -17.08 21.09 3.44
CA VAL A 193 -16.23 21.97 4.28
C VAL A 193 -15.01 22.50 3.52
N LEU A 194 -14.42 21.69 2.62
CA LEU A 194 -13.14 21.97 1.99
C LEU A 194 -13.29 22.27 0.50
N GLU A 195 -12.90 23.47 0.06
CA GLU A 195 -12.87 23.87 -1.35
C GLU A 195 -12.07 22.88 -2.22
N THR A 196 -10.93 22.40 -1.71
CA THR A 196 -10.11 21.41 -2.41
C THR A 196 -10.87 20.13 -2.73
N PHE A 197 -11.74 19.69 -1.81
CA PHE A 197 -12.54 18.49 -2.02
C PHE A 197 -13.88 18.75 -2.71
N GLN A 198 -14.41 19.97 -2.70
CA GLN A 198 -15.48 20.34 -3.62
C GLN A 198 -14.97 20.27 -5.07
N PHE A 199 -13.78 20.83 -5.33
CA PHE A 199 -13.12 20.74 -6.63
C PHE A 199 -12.80 19.30 -7.04
N TRP A 200 -12.36 18.45 -6.09
CA TRP A 200 -12.18 17.02 -6.31
C TRP A 200 -13.46 16.37 -6.82
N ARG A 201 -14.59 16.59 -6.14
CA ARG A 201 -15.92 16.05 -6.50
C ARG A 201 -16.34 16.48 -7.90
N ASP A 202 -16.16 17.74 -8.23
CA ASP A 202 -16.53 18.31 -9.54
C ASP A 202 -15.73 17.60 -10.66
N VAL A 203 -14.41 17.51 -10.51
CA VAL A 203 -13.53 16.89 -11.52
C VAL A 203 -13.82 15.39 -11.65
N VAL A 204 -14.00 14.65 -10.55
CA VAL A 204 -14.35 13.22 -10.61
C VAL A 204 -15.69 13.01 -11.32
N THR A 205 -16.67 13.89 -11.08
CA THR A 205 -17.97 13.85 -11.77
C THR A 205 -17.83 14.10 -13.27
N GLU A 206 -17.00 15.07 -13.68
CA GLU A 206 -16.73 15.35 -15.10
C GLU A 206 -16.05 14.15 -15.79
N VAL A 207 -15.02 13.54 -15.15
CA VAL A 207 -14.33 12.35 -15.68
C VAL A 207 -15.29 11.17 -15.81
N HIS A 208 -16.22 11.00 -14.87
CA HIS A 208 -17.22 9.92 -14.91
C HIS A 208 -18.06 9.92 -16.19
N ALA A 209 -18.29 11.05 -16.83
CA ALA A 209 -19.01 11.13 -18.11
C ALA A 209 -18.40 10.25 -19.21
N GLN A 210 -17.08 9.88 -19.09
CA GLN A 210 -16.39 8.98 -20.02
C GLN A 210 -16.54 7.49 -19.61
N TYR A 211 -17.20 7.21 -18.50
CA TYR A 211 -17.38 5.87 -17.93
C TYR A 211 -18.86 5.56 -17.60
N PRO A 212 -19.80 5.69 -18.58
CA PRO A 212 -21.23 5.55 -18.33
C PRO A 212 -21.63 4.12 -17.90
N ASP A 213 -20.72 3.17 -18.05
CA ASP A 213 -20.86 1.76 -17.63
C ASP A 213 -20.44 1.50 -16.17
N VAL A 214 -19.97 2.53 -15.45
CA VAL A 214 -19.53 2.46 -14.05
C VAL A 214 -20.43 3.33 -13.19
N GLU A 215 -20.96 2.80 -12.10
CA GLU A 215 -21.72 3.54 -11.11
C GLU A 215 -20.77 4.44 -10.28
N LEU A 216 -21.11 5.72 -10.10
CA LEU A 216 -20.38 6.65 -9.24
C LEU A 216 -21.25 7.10 -8.07
N GLU A 217 -20.74 6.92 -6.86
CA GLU A 217 -21.29 7.50 -5.63
C GLU A 217 -20.26 8.45 -5.02
N HIS A 218 -20.73 9.57 -4.44
CA HIS A 218 -19.88 10.44 -3.62
C HIS A 218 -20.25 10.32 -2.15
N MET A 219 -19.24 10.25 -1.28
CA MET A 219 -19.47 10.14 0.16
C MET A 219 -18.48 11.01 0.93
N TYR A 220 -18.94 11.67 1.99
CA TYR A 220 -18.05 12.35 2.92
C TYR A 220 -17.22 11.34 3.69
N VAL A 221 -15.97 11.68 3.96
CA VAL A 221 -14.97 10.77 4.57
C VAL A 221 -15.42 10.23 5.94
N ASP A 222 -16.07 11.04 6.74
CA ASP A 222 -16.64 10.62 8.04
C ASP A 222 -17.72 9.54 7.89
N ASN A 223 -18.59 9.65 6.88
CA ASN A 223 -19.54 8.59 6.57
C ASN A 223 -18.86 7.36 5.95
N ALA A 224 -17.85 7.54 5.11
CA ALA A 224 -17.09 6.43 4.54
C ALA A 224 -16.42 5.58 5.63
N ALA A 225 -15.80 6.21 6.63
CA ALA A 225 -15.25 5.52 7.81
C ALA A 225 -16.32 4.72 8.55
N MET A 226 -17.51 5.31 8.78
CA MET A 226 -18.62 4.57 9.39
C MET A 226 -19.08 3.38 8.54
N GLN A 227 -19.13 3.51 7.21
CA GLN A 227 -19.57 2.44 6.31
C GLN A 227 -18.55 1.31 6.22
N LEU A 228 -17.24 1.60 6.30
CA LEU A 228 -16.20 0.59 6.39
C LEU A 228 -16.42 -0.36 7.57
N VAL A 229 -16.82 0.17 8.72
CA VAL A 229 -17.12 -0.65 9.92
C VAL A 229 -18.49 -1.31 9.84
N LYS A 230 -19.52 -0.59 9.32
CA LYS A 230 -20.90 -1.03 9.38
C LYS A 230 -21.28 -2.00 8.26
N ALA A 231 -20.85 -1.73 7.03
CA ALA A 231 -21.29 -2.44 5.85
C ALA A 231 -20.22 -2.45 4.74
N PRO A 232 -18.98 -2.92 5.01
CA PRO A 232 -17.86 -2.80 4.07
C PRO A 232 -18.12 -3.51 2.74
N LYS A 233 -18.89 -4.59 2.73
CA LYS A 233 -19.23 -5.36 1.51
C LYS A 233 -20.10 -4.62 0.49
N ARG A 234 -20.62 -3.44 0.84
CA ARG A 234 -21.31 -2.55 -0.13
C ARG A 234 -20.33 -1.78 -1.01
N LEU A 235 -19.08 -1.68 -0.56
CA LEU A 235 -18.02 -0.91 -1.18
C LEU A 235 -17.20 -1.82 -2.10
N ASP A 236 -16.77 -1.29 -3.24
CA ASP A 236 -15.92 -2.01 -4.19
C ASP A 236 -14.62 -1.24 -4.44
N VAL A 237 -14.65 -0.21 -5.28
CA VAL A 237 -13.51 0.67 -5.49
C VAL A 237 -13.75 2.00 -4.79
N ILE A 238 -12.87 2.38 -3.88
CA ILE A 238 -12.86 3.71 -3.25
C ILE A 238 -11.74 4.52 -3.89
N VAL A 239 -12.03 5.76 -4.31
CA VAL A 239 -11.01 6.73 -4.75
C VAL A 239 -11.05 7.94 -3.84
N THR A 240 -9.86 8.40 -3.39
CA THR A 240 -9.76 9.53 -2.48
C THR A 240 -8.38 10.18 -2.49
N GLY A 241 -8.27 11.34 -1.87
CA GLY A 241 -7.03 12.07 -1.68
C GLY A 241 -6.05 11.35 -0.75
N ASN A 242 -4.87 11.96 -0.61
CA ASN A 242 -3.72 11.34 0.05
C ASN A 242 -3.99 11.06 1.54
N MET A 243 -4.35 12.07 2.30
CA MET A 243 -4.56 11.93 3.75
C MET A 243 -5.74 11.01 4.08
N PHE A 244 -6.87 11.19 3.41
CA PHE A 244 -8.04 10.34 3.65
C PHE A 244 -7.80 8.91 3.20
N GLY A 245 -7.08 8.72 2.10
CA GLY A 245 -6.71 7.40 1.59
C GLY A 245 -5.77 6.66 2.54
N ASP A 246 -4.88 7.36 3.23
CA ASP A 246 -4.01 6.80 4.26
C ASP A 246 -4.84 6.25 5.42
N ILE A 247 -5.68 7.09 6.00
CA ILE A 247 -6.48 6.74 7.18
C ILE A 247 -7.47 5.61 6.87
N LEU A 248 -8.22 5.73 5.76
CA LEU A 248 -9.23 4.73 5.40
C LEU A 248 -8.62 3.38 4.99
N SER A 249 -7.42 3.37 4.39
CA SER A 249 -6.76 2.10 4.05
C SER A 249 -6.25 1.37 5.29
N ASP A 250 -5.78 2.10 6.30
CA ASP A 250 -5.35 1.51 7.56
C ASP A 250 -6.56 1.03 8.39
N GLU A 251 -7.68 1.76 8.36
CA GLU A 251 -8.94 1.29 8.92
C GLU A 251 -9.43 0.00 8.22
N ALA A 252 -9.41 -0.02 6.88
CA ALA A 252 -9.80 -1.20 6.10
C ALA A 252 -8.87 -2.40 6.38
N ALA A 253 -7.61 -2.15 6.71
CA ALA A 253 -6.65 -3.17 7.12
C ALA A 253 -7.15 -3.99 8.31
N MET A 254 -7.75 -3.34 9.29
CA MET A 254 -8.25 -3.99 10.50
C MET A 254 -9.45 -4.90 10.22
N LEU A 255 -10.16 -4.70 9.12
CA LEU A 255 -11.26 -5.57 8.71
C LEU A 255 -10.79 -6.96 8.30
N THR A 256 -9.56 -7.07 7.79
CA THR A 256 -8.99 -8.32 7.27
C THR A 256 -8.34 -9.21 8.34
N GLY A 257 -8.21 -8.68 9.56
CA GLY A 257 -7.67 -9.39 10.72
C GLY A 257 -6.17 -9.19 10.97
N SER A 258 -5.38 -8.83 9.97
CA SER A 258 -3.96 -8.48 10.14
C SER A 258 -3.44 -7.61 9.00
N ILE A 259 -2.69 -6.58 9.34
CA ILE A 259 -1.94 -5.77 8.38
C ILE A 259 -0.86 -6.58 7.63
N GLY A 260 -0.41 -7.70 8.21
CA GLY A 260 0.51 -8.65 7.59
C GLY A 260 -0.06 -9.41 6.39
N MET A 261 -1.36 -9.24 6.09
CA MET A 261 -2.04 -9.79 4.92
C MET A 261 -2.24 -8.79 3.78
N LEU A 262 -1.86 -7.52 3.95
CA LEU A 262 -2.22 -6.45 3.05
C LEU A 262 -1.07 -6.02 2.15
N PRO A 263 -1.12 -6.36 0.87
CA PRO A 263 -0.19 -5.84 -0.13
C PRO A 263 -0.52 -4.39 -0.49
N SER A 264 0.44 -3.72 -1.12
CA SER A 264 0.27 -2.39 -1.69
C SER A 264 1.06 -2.25 -2.98
N ALA A 265 0.53 -1.48 -3.91
CA ALA A 265 1.20 -1.09 -5.14
C ALA A 265 1.10 0.42 -5.35
N SER A 266 2.19 1.08 -5.68
CA SER A 266 2.22 2.48 -6.08
C SER A 266 2.67 2.56 -7.53
N LEU A 267 1.85 3.11 -8.43
CA LEU A 267 2.04 3.09 -9.87
C LEU A 267 2.18 4.50 -10.46
N ASN A 268 2.94 4.59 -11.55
CA ASN A 268 2.96 5.76 -12.42
C ASN A 268 2.13 5.52 -13.69
N ASP A 269 2.11 6.51 -14.58
CA ASP A 269 1.40 6.48 -15.87
C ASP A 269 1.94 5.45 -16.89
N LYS A 270 3.16 4.94 -16.65
CA LYS A 270 3.82 3.93 -17.50
C LYS A 270 3.71 2.51 -16.92
N ASN A 271 2.90 2.32 -15.89
CA ASN A 271 2.80 1.06 -15.12
C ASN A 271 4.11 0.62 -14.46
N GLN A 272 5.14 1.46 -14.38
CA GLN A 272 6.25 1.21 -13.47
C GLN A 272 5.73 1.39 -12.04
N GLY A 273 6.03 0.43 -11.17
CA GLY A 273 5.48 0.43 -9.83
C GLY A 273 6.49 0.11 -8.74
N LEU A 274 6.12 0.54 -7.52
CA LEU A 274 6.76 0.14 -6.28
C LEU A 274 5.74 -0.69 -5.48
N TYR A 275 6.18 -1.86 -5.05
CA TYR A 275 5.36 -2.90 -4.41
C TYR A 275 5.90 -3.20 -3.04
N GLU A 276 5.09 -2.97 -2.02
CA GLU A 276 5.45 -3.06 -0.62
C GLU A 276 4.29 -3.58 0.22
N PRO A 277 4.53 -4.22 1.38
CA PRO A 277 3.45 -4.48 2.34
C PRO A 277 2.93 -3.15 2.91
N SER A 278 1.68 -3.14 3.36
CA SER A 278 1.09 -1.93 3.97
C SER A 278 1.64 -1.62 5.37
N HIS A 279 2.26 -2.60 6.04
CA HIS A 279 2.88 -2.43 7.36
C HIS A 279 4.29 -1.84 7.27
N GLY A 280 4.80 -1.32 8.39
CA GLY A 280 6.16 -0.79 8.54
C GLY A 280 7.21 -1.86 8.84
N SER A 281 8.37 -1.39 9.33
CA SER A 281 9.57 -2.20 9.60
C SER A 281 9.52 -3.03 10.88
N ALA A 282 8.57 -2.78 11.79
CA ALA A 282 8.39 -3.48 13.07
C ALA A 282 9.72 -3.85 13.76
N PRO A 283 10.53 -2.86 14.16
CA PRO A 283 11.87 -3.10 14.68
C PRO A 283 11.89 -3.92 15.99
N ASP A 284 10.77 -3.96 16.71
CA ASP A 284 10.55 -4.75 17.94
C ASP A 284 10.59 -6.26 17.70
N ILE A 285 10.19 -6.74 16.54
CA ILE A 285 10.17 -8.17 16.18
C ILE A 285 11.20 -8.54 15.11
N ALA A 286 12.00 -7.59 14.64
CA ALA A 286 13.02 -7.82 13.63
C ALA A 286 14.06 -8.88 14.09
N GLY A 287 14.42 -9.82 13.20
CA GLY A 287 15.37 -10.91 13.47
C GLY A 287 14.80 -12.05 14.31
N GLN A 288 13.52 -12.00 14.69
CA GLN A 288 12.89 -13.07 15.48
C GLN A 288 12.25 -14.17 14.60
N GLY A 289 12.15 -13.95 13.29
CA GLY A 289 11.56 -14.91 12.36
C GLY A 289 10.07 -15.19 12.60
N ILE A 290 9.33 -14.21 13.13
CA ILE A 290 7.90 -14.34 13.45
C ILE A 290 7.00 -13.44 12.59
N ALA A 291 7.58 -12.55 11.80
CA ALA A 291 6.84 -11.65 10.91
C ALA A 291 6.06 -12.43 9.84
N ASN A 292 4.89 -11.93 9.47
CA ASN A 292 4.07 -12.51 8.40
C ASN A 292 4.61 -12.05 7.02
N PRO A 293 5.10 -12.94 6.13
CA PRO A 293 5.62 -12.57 4.83
C PRO A 293 4.55 -12.44 3.75
N LEU A 294 3.29 -12.79 4.05
CA LEU A 294 2.24 -12.93 3.03
C LEU A 294 1.90 -11.61 2.35
N ALA A 295 1.91 -10.49 3.06
CA ALA A 295 1.69 -9.17 2.46
C ALA A 295 2.74 -8.85 1.38
N THR A 296 4.03 -9.13 1.64
CA THR A 296 5.11 -8.92 0.68
C THR A 296 5.02 -9.89 -0.50
N ILE A 297 4.69 -11.16 -0.25
CA ILE A 297 4.45 -12.17 -1.29
C ILE A 297 3.28 -11.74 -2.20
N LEU A 298 2.18 -11.25 -1.62
CA LEU A 298 1.04 -10.73 -2.37
C LEU A 298 1.38 -9.41 -3.10
N SER A 299 2.26 -8.57 -2.53
CA SER A 299 2.79 -7.38 -3.24
C SER A 299 3.61 -7.79 -4.47
N ALA A 300 4.40 -8.87 -4.37
CA ALA A 300 5.09 -9.44 -5.53
C ALA A 300 4.09 -9.98 -6.58
N ALA A 301 2.96 -10.57 -6.19
CA ALA A 301 1.89 -10.93 -7.12
C ALA A 301 1.29 -9.70 -7.82
N MET A 302 1.04 -8.61 -7.10
CA MET A 302 0.62 -7.33 -7.71
C MET A 302 1.67 -6.80 -8.69
N MET A 303 2.97 -6.89 -8.37
CA MET A 303 4.06 -6.51 -9.25
C MET A 303 4.03 -7.28 -10.57
N LEU A 304 3.87 -8.58 -10.50
CA LEU A 304 3.74 -9.44 -11.68
C LEU A 304 2.52 -9.04 -12.53
N ARG A 305 1.39 -8.74 -11.91
CA ARG A 305 0.15 -8.34 -12.59
C ARG A 305 0.23 -6.97 -13.24
N PHE A 306 0.62 -5.95 -12.49
CA PHE A 306 0.46 -4.56 -12.91
C PHE A 306 1.65 -4.03 -13.73
N SER A 307 2.90 -4.31 -13.33
CA SER A 307 4.08 -3.82 -14.03
C SER A 307 4.63 -4.80 -15.05
N LEU A 308 4.56 -6.11 -14.79
CA LEU A 308 5.27 -7.11 -15.57
C LEU A 308 4.36 -7.91 -16.51
N ASN A 309 3.05 -7.67 -16.52
CA ASN A 309 2.05 -8.34 -17.37
C ASN A 309 2.08 -9.87 -17.26
N GLN A 310 2.31 -10.41 -16.05
CA GLN A 310 2.39 -11.84 -15.74
C GLN A 310 1.19 -12.27 -14.91
N GLU A 311 -0.03 -12.12 -15.45
CA GLU A 311 -1.29 -12.40 -14.74
C GLU A 311 -1.37 -13.84 -14.23
N ALA A 312 -1.00 -14.81 -15.06
CA ALA A 312 -1.05 -16.24 -14.68
C ALA A 312 -0.12 -16.55 -13.49
N ALA A 313 1.06 -15.94 -13.46
CA ALA A 313 2.01 -16.11 -12.34
C ALA A 313 1.48 -15.44 -11.06
N ALA A 314 0.87 -14.26 -11.17
CA ALA A 314 0.23 -13.59 -10.05
C ALA A 314 -0.88 -14.45 -9.44
N GLN A 315 -1.77 -15.00 -10.27
CA GLN A 315 -2.85 -15.88 -9.81
C GLN A 315 -2.34 -17.16 -9.14
N ARG A 316 -1.23 -17.73 -9.62
CA ARG A 316 -0.60 -18.90 -8.99
C ARG A 316 -0.11 -18.58 -7.58
N ILE A 317 0.51 -17.41 -7.36
CA ILE A 317 0.93 -16.97 -6.03
C ILE A 317 -0.29 -16.80 -5.11
N GLU A 318 -1.32 -16.11 -5.56
CA GLU A 318 -2.55 -15.89 -4.77
C GLU A 318 -3.23 -17.20 -4.39
N ALA A 319 -3.31 -18.15 -5.33
CA ALA A 319 -3.84 -19.49 -5.08
C ALA A 319 -2.98 -20.28 -4.08
N ALA A 320 -1.65 -20.16 -4.15
CA ALA A 320 -0.74 -20.79 -3.19
C ALA A 320 -0.93 -20.22 -1.78
N VAL A 321 -1.02 -18.89 -1.62
CA VAL A 321 -1.32 -18.23 -0.34
C VAL A 321 -2.65 -18.74 0.22
N LYS A 322 -3.71 -18.76 -0.57
CA LYS A 322 -5.01 -19.29 -0.14
C LYS A 322 -4.92 -20.76 0.29
N SER A 323 -4.14 -21.58 -0.42
CA SER A 323 -3.97 -23.01 -0.09
C SER A 323 -3.23 -23.19 1.26
N VAL A 324 -2.21 -22.41 1.53
CA VAL A 324 -1.50 -22.42 2.83
C VAL A 324 -2.43 -22.04 3.98
N LEU A 325 -3.27 -21.02 3.78
CA LEU A 325 -4.27 -20.63 4.79
C LEU A 325 -5.31 -21.75 5.01
N LYS A 326 -5.76 -22.43 3.96
CA LYS A 326 -6.67 -23.59 4.05
C LYS A 326 -6.07 -24.77 4.82
N GLN A 327 -4.75 -24.97 4.74
CA GLN A 327 -4.05 -25.99 5.54
C GLN A 327 -3.98 -25.65 7.04
N GLY A 328 -4.42 -24.45 7.43
CA GLY A 328 -4.40 -24.01 8.82
C GLY A 328 -3.03 -23.49 9.28
N LEU A 329 -2.08 -23.22 8.39
CA LEU A 329 -0.80 -22.61 8.76
C LEU A 329 -0.98 -21.12 9.04
N ARG A 330 -0.40 -20.63 10.13
CA ARG A 330 -0.56 -19.24 10.62
C ARG A 330 0.73 -18.69 11.19
N THR A 331 1.10 -17.50 10.80
CA THR A 331 2.08 -16.71 11.54
C THR A 331 1.47 -16.17 12.83
N ALA A 332 2.29 -15.60 13.71
CA ALA A 332 1.88 -15.19 15.06
C ALA A 332 0.70 -14.22 15.08
N ASP A 333 0.66 -13.28 14.13
CA ASP A 333 -0.35 -12.22 13.99
C ASP A 333 -1.75 -12.71 13.59
N ILE A 334 -1.83 -13.85 12.91
CA ILE A 334 -3.09 -14.46 12.43
C ILE A 334 -3.38 -15.83 13.06
N HIS A 335 -2.62 -16.21 14.10
CA HIS A 335 -2.78 -17.49 14.78
C HIS A 335 -4.05 -17.53 15.62
N SER A 336 -4.73 -18.67 15.59
CA SER A 336 -5.93 -18.95 16.37
C SER A 336 -6.00 -20.41 16.80
N ALA A 337 -6.86 -20.71 17.75
CA ALA A 337 -7.08 -22.09 18.23
C ALA A 337 -7.45 -23.02 17.05
N GLY A 338 -6.85 -24.19 17.02
CA GLY A 338 -7.07 -25.18 15.95
C GLY A 338 -6.21 -24.98 14.71
N THR A 339 -5.31 -23.98 14.70
CA THR A 339 -4.36 -23.75 13.61
C THR A 339 -2.92 -24.06 14.03
N THR A 340 -2.04 -24.24 13.06
CA THR A 340 -0.62 -24.50 13.30
C THR A 340 0.18 -23.22 13.18
N ARG A 341 0.84 -22.82 14.26
CA ARG A 341 1.73 -21.66 14.26
C ARG A 341 3.04 -21.99 13.54
N VAL A 342 3.44 -21.12 12.63
CA VAL A 342 4.68 -21.24 11.84
C VAL A 342 5.48 -19.94 11.87
N SER A 343 6.77 -20.04 11.63
CA SER A 343 7.68 -18.90 11.48
C SER A 343 7.53 -18.22 10.12
N THR A 344 8.17 -17.05 9.96
CA THR A 344 8.29 -16.33 8.67
C THR A 344 8.79 -17.27 7.57
N LYS A 345 9.88 -17.98 7.85
CA LYS A 345 10.51 -18.91 6.91
C LYS A 345 9.61 -20.09 6.55
N GLU A 346 9.01 -20.75 7.53
CA GLU A 346 8.10 -21.89 7.29
C GLU A 346 6.87 -21.48 6.48
N MET A 347 6.35 -20.27 6.70
CA MET A 347 5.23 -19.73 5.91
C MET A 347 5.65 -19.53 4.45
N GLY A 348 6.81 -18.93 4.18
CA GLY A 348 7.35 -18.76 2.82
C GLY A 348 7.63 -20.11 2.15
N ASP A 349 8.25 -21.05 2.86
CA ASP A 349 8.54 -22.40 2.34
C ASP A 349 7.23 -23.16 2.00
N ALA A 350 6.16 -22.97 2.78
CA ALA A 350 4.84 -23.54 2.49
C ALA A 350 4.22 -22.97 1.20
N VAL A 351 4.31 -21.66 0.97
CA VAL A 351 3.86 -21.03 -0.29
C VAL A 351 4.64 -21.60 -1.47
N VAL A 352 5.97 -21.72 -1.35
CA VAL A 352 6.84 -22.33 -2.37
C VAL A 352 6.44 -23.78 -2.67
N ALA A 353 6.15 -24.58 -1.65
CA ALA A 353 5.72 -25.96 -1.83
C ALA A 353 4.42 -26.05 -2.63
N HIS A 354 3.45 -25.18 -2.35
CA HIS A 354 2.19 -25.11 -3.11
C HIS A 354 2.39 -24.65 -4.55
N LEU A 355 3.27 -23.68 -4.81
CA LEU A 355 3.58 -23.24 -6.17
C LEU A 355 4.19 -24.36 -7.02
N LYS A 356 5.12 -25.13 -6.44
CA LYS A 356 5.73 -26.28 -7.12
C LYS A 356 4.76 -27.41 -7.40
N ALA A 357 3.73 -27.56 -6.56
CA ALA A 357 2.69 -28.57 -6.76
C ALA A 357 1.66 -28.21 -7.85
N GLN A 358 1.60 -26.92 -8.25
CA GLN A 358 0.69 -26.43 -9.29
C GLN A 358 1.28 -26.52 -10.70
N GLY A 359 2.55 -26.72 -10.82
CA GLY A 359 3.24 -26.68 -12.10
C GLY A 359 4.09 -27.75 -12.43
#